data_b783573910159c401144df7e6c873db5
#
_entry.id   b783573910159c401144df7e6c873db5
#
_cell.length_a   1.000
_cell.length_b   1.000
_cell.length_c   1.000
_cell.angle_alpha   90.00
_cell.angle_beta   90.00
_cell.angle_gamma   90.00
#
_symmetry.space_group_name_H-M   'P 1'
#
loop_
_entity.id
_entity.type
_entity.pdbx_description
1 polymer ?
#
loop_
_entity_poly.entity_id
_entity_poly.type
_entity_poly.pdbx_seq_one_letter_code
_entity_poly.pdbx_strand_id
1 'polypeptide(L)' 'SAQKHNIYEIDKEENPDVLIENLNKAIGRAILREEYEVAAKLRDRISSISKHSKIK' A
#
# COMPACT_ATOMS: atom_id res chain seq x y z
N SER A 1 -8.55 14.49 -18.14
CA SER A 1 -9.88 14.17 -18.43
C SER A 1 -10.64 13.68 -17.22
N ALA A 2 -11.88 13.49 -17.39
CA ALA A 2 -12.71 13.14 -16.26
C ALA A 2 -12.33 11.82 -15.65
N GLN A 3 -11.80 10.94 -16.41
CA GLN A 3 -11.46 9.65 -15.89
C GLN A 3 -10.39 9.74 -14.86
N LYS A 4 -9.51 10.68 -15.03
CA LYS A 4 -8.46 10.82 -14.05
C LYS A 4 -9.00 11.24 -12.72
N HIS A 5 -10.01 12.05 -12.74
CA HIS A 5 -10.58 12.48 -11.48
C HIS A 5 -11.22 11.32 -10.76
N ASN A 6 -11.82 10.45 -11.47
CA ASN A 6 -12.43 9.30 -10.84
C ASN A 6 -11.39 8.44 -10.16
N ILE A 7 -10.26 8.30 -10.78
CA ILE A 7 -9.22 7.49 -10.18
C ILE A 7 -8.78 8.08 -8.87
N TYR A 8 -8.66 9.36 -8.81
CA TYR A 8 -8.23 9.99 -7.57
C TYR A 8 -9.27 9.78 -6.48
N GLU A 9 -10.51 9.86 -6.82
CA GLU A 9 -11.53 9.68 -5.83
C GLU A 9 -11.53 8.27 -5.30
N ILE A 10 -11.28 7.32 -6.15
CA ILE A 10 -11.21 5.95 -5.70
C ILE A 10 -10.11 5.77 -4.71
N ASP A 11 -8.99 6.39 -4.94
CA ASP A 11 -7.88 6.27 -4.02
C ASP A 11 -8.23 6.80 -2.67
N LYS A 12 -8.97 7.85 -2.60
CA LYS A 12 -9.32 8.39 -1.31
C LYS A 12 -10.18 7.47 -0.52
N GLU A 13 -10.99 6.72 -1.20
CA GLU A 13 -11.88 5.83 -0.51
C GLU A 13 -11.36 4.45 -0.39
N GLU A 14 -10.13 4.25 -0.78
CA GLU A 14 -9.58 2.92 -0.75
C GLU A 14 -9.52 2.41 0.66
N ASN A 15 -9.95 1.18 0.84
CA ASN A 15 -9.93 0.55 2.12
C ASN A 15 -8.52 0.19 2.52
N PRO A 16 -8.16 0.34 3.76
CA PRO A 16 -6.82 -0.01 4.21
C PRO A 16 -6.45 -1.46 3.94
N ASP A 17 -7.40 -2.35 3.98
CA ASP A 17 -7.10 -3.75 3.73
C ASP A 17 -6.64 -3.96 2.32
N VAL A 18 -7.24 -3.29 1.37
CA VAL A 18 -6.85 -3.40 -0.01
C VAL A 18 -5.46 -2.80 -0.21
N LEU A 19 -5.20 -1.70 0.44
CA LEU A 19 -3.92 -1.05 0.34
C LEU A 19 -2.83 -1.95 0.88
N ILE A 20 -3.07 -2.56 2.03
CA ILE A 20 -2.10 -3.46 2.63
C ILE A 20 -1.86 -4.65 1.72
N GLU A 21 -2.90 -5.18 1.13
CA GLU A 21 -2.75 -6.30 0.23
C GLU A 21 -1.87 -5.93 -0.96
N ASN A 22 -2.08 -4.76 -1.52
CA ASN A 22 -1.29 -4.31 -2.64
C ASN A 22 0.16 -4.12 -2.24
N LEU A 23 0.40 -3.59 -1.05
CA LEU A 23 1.75 -3.41 -0.57
C LEU A 23 2.43 -4.75 -0.34
N ASN A 24 1.70 -5.72 0.15
CA ASN A 24 2.26 -7.05 0.34
C ASN A 24 2.69 -7.67 -0.98
N LYS A 25 1.92 -7.45 -2.03
CA LYS A 25 2.31 -7.96 -3.33
C LYS A 25 3.58 -7.27 -3.82
N ALA A 26 3.67 -5.98 -3.57
CA ALA A 26 4.85 -5.24 -3.97
C ALA A 26 6.07 -5.72 -3.21
N ILE A 27 5.92 -6.06 -1.94
CA ILE A 27 7.02 -6.60 -1.16
C ILE A 27 7.50 -7.91 -1.78
N GLY A 28 6.57 -8.76 -2.16
CA GLY A 28 6.95 -10.02 -2.77
C GLY A 28 7.77 -9.81 -4.03
N ARG A 29 7.39 -8.83 -4.86
CA ARG A 29 8.14 -8.56 -6.05
C ARG A 29 9.52 -8.00 -5.73
N ALA A 30 9.60 -7.16 -4.73
CA ALA A 30 10.88 -6.58 -4.35
C ALA A 30 11.81 -7.68 -3.88
N ILE A 31 11.31 -8.63 -3.13
CA ILE A 31 12.14 -9.73 -2.66
C ILE A 31 12.63 -10.58 -3.84
N LEU A 32 11.77 -10.82 -4.81
CA LEU A 32 12.18 -11.59 -5.96
C LEU A 32 13.29 -10.90 -6.73
N ARG A 33 13.34 -9.60 -6.70
CA ARG A 33 14.38 -8.84 -7.35
C ARG A 33 15.53 -8.55 -6.44
N GLU A 34 15.47 -9.05 -5.23
CA GLU A 34 16.51 -8.84 -4.23
C GLU A 34 16.62 -7.36 -3.87
N GLU A 35 15.52 -6.65 -3.95
CA GLU A 35 15.49 -5.25 -3.56
C GLU A 35 15.01 -5.16 -2.13
N TYR A 36 15.85 -5.56 -1.23
CA TYR A 36 15.44 -5.71 0.17
C TYR A 36 15.18 -4.38 0.86
N GLU A 37 15.85 -3.33 0.42
CA GLU A 37 15.59 -2.02 0.99
C GLU A 37 14.20 -1.54 0.64
N VAL A 38 13.79 -1.83 -0.58
CA VAL A 38 12.45 -1.45 -1.01
C VAL A 38 11.42 -2.24 -0.22
N ALA A 39 11.68 -3.52 -0.05
CA ALA A 39 10.77 -4.35 0.72
C ALA A 39 10.63 -3.84 2.14
N ALA A 40 11.71 -3.42 2.74
CA ALA A 40 11.67 -2.91 4.09
C ALA A 40 10.84 -1.64 4.19
N LYS A 41 10.98 -0.75 3.23
CA LYS A 41 10.20 0.47 3.24
C LYS A 41 8.72 0.18 3.07
N LEU A 42 8.40 -0.78 2.24
CA LEU A 42 7.01 -1.15 2.05
C LEU A 42 6.43 -1.76 3.30
N ARG A 43 7.22 -2.55 4.01
CA ARG A 43 6.76 -3.11 5.26
C ARG A 43 6.49 -2.03 6.29
N ASP A 44 7.33 -1.03 6.33
CA ASP A 44 7.13 0.09 7.25
C ASP A 44 5.82 0.79 6.93
N ARG A 45 5.51 0.90 5.66
CA ARG A 45 4.30 1.53 5.26
C ARG A 45 3.08 0.75 5.73
N ILE A 46 3.14 -0.54 5.60
CA ILE A 46 2.07 -1.40 6.07
C ILE A 46 1.89 -1.24 7.57
N SER A 47 2.98 -1.20 8.28
CA SER A 47 2.94 -1.07 9.73
C SER A 47 2.25 0.23 10.13
N SER A 48 2.55 1.30 9.44
CA SER A 48 1.92 2.57 9.69
C SER A 48 0.44 2.52 9.44
N ILE A 49 0.03 1.93 8.36
CA ILE A 49 -1.37 1.83 8.03
C ILE A 49 -2.10 0.99 9.06
N SER A 50 -1.49 -0.08 9.47
CA SER A 50 -2.06 -0.96 10.46
C SER A 50 -2.25 -0.26 11.77
N LYS A 51 -1.30 0.53 12.17
CA LYS A 51 -1.41 1.26 13.42
C LYS A 51 -2.56 2.23 13.36
N HIS A 52 -2.72 2.92 12.26
CA HIS A 52 -3.79 3.85 12.14
C HIS A 52 -5.14 3.17 12.18
N SER A 53 -5.21 2.02 11.61
CA SER A 53 -6.45 1.27 11.62
C SER A 53 -6.83 0.82 12.99
N LYS A 54 -5.88 0.54 13.81
CA LYS A 54 -6.19 0.05 15.13
C LYS A 54 -6.55 1.11 16.11
N ILE A 55 -6.29 2.31 15.80
CA ILE A 55 -6.53 3.36 16.71
C ILE A 55 -7.97 3.51 17.07
N LYS A 56 -8.85 3.06 16.45
CA LYS A 56 -10.17 3.21 16.78
C LYS A 56 -10.58 2.63 17.94
#